data_9fe7f3b148c4e9209b46415ca357c1ce
#
_entry.id   9fe7f3b148c4e9209b46415ca357c1ce
#
_cell.length_a   1.000
_cell.length_b   1.000
_cell.length_c   1.000
_cell.angle_alpha   90.00
_cell.angle_beta   90.00
_cell.angle_gamma   90.00
#
_symmetry.space_group_name_H-M   'P 1'
#
loop_
_entity.id
_entity.type
_entity.pdbx_description
1 polymer ?
#
loop_
_entity_poly.entity_id
_entity_poly.type
_entity_poly.pdbx_seq_one_letter_code
_entity_poly.pdbx_strand_id
1 'polypeptide(L)'
;SAAPLTRGLSPVSLSLAWADWAWHLALSPGRQMELAALATQLGHDSLRVAFGAEHEDEPAGEADDDPRFRHPAWTQWPFSALRHSFRNQEAFWREAAHMPGMTAHHAQETAFFARQWLGLLTPANALPTNPVVLQDVADSGGAHLMQGAKNWWYDATGMPDPAVQAEAARFAAGRD
;
A
#
# COMPACT_ATOMS: atom_id res chain seq x y z
N SER A 1 -15.97 16.82 -6.50
CA SER A 1 -14.63 17.44 -6.55
C SER A 1 -13.57 16.33 -6.33
N ALA A 2 -12.46 16.36 -7.08
CA ALA A 2 -11.38 15.38 -6.98
C ALA A 2 -10.40 15.67 -5.81
N ALA A 3 -10.64 16.70 -5.03
CA ALA A 3 -9.78 17.18 -3.95
C ALA A 3 -9.44 16.14 -2.86
N PRO A 4 -10.34 15.21 -2.47
CA PRO A 4 -9.98 14.17 -1.49
C PRO A 4 -8.93 13.18 -2.00
N LEU A 5 -8.94 12.85 -3.30
CA LEU A 5 -8.03 11.89 -3.92
C LEU A 5 -6.62 12.46 -4.11
N THR A 6 -6.52 13.78 -4.29
CA THR A 6 -5.25 14.46 -4.56
C THR A 6 -4.68 15.19 -3.34
N ARG A 7 -5.34 15.11 -2.18
CA ARG A 7 -4.98 15.84 -0.94
C ARG A 7 -4.70 17.33 -1.18
N GLY A 8 -5.49 17.96 -2.06
CA GLY A 8 -5.40 19.37 -2.37
C GLY A 8 -4.46 19.74 -3.52
N LEU A 9 -3.72 18.77 -4.10
CA LEU A 9 -2.98 19.03 -5.33
C LEU A 9 -3.93 19.07 -6.53
N SER A 10 -3.69 20.03 -7.42
CA SER A 10 -4.44 20.15 -8.65
C SER A 10 -4.14 18.95 -9.57
N PRO A 11 -5.16 18.31 -10.19
CA PRO A 11 -4.91 17.29 -11.21
C PRO A 11 -4.04 17.80 -12.38
N VAL A 12 -4.10 19.10 -12.66
CA VAL A 12 -3.27 19.76 -13.68
C VAL A 12 -1.81 19.79 -13.23
N SER A 13 -1.55 20.22 -11.99
CA SER A 13 -0.18 20.23 -11.43
C SER A 13 0.44 18.85 -11.48
N LEU A 14 -0.31 17.84 -11.07
CA LEU A 14 0.12 16.45 -11.13
C LEU A 14 0.47 16.01 -12.56
N SER A 15 -0.41 16.31 -13.53
CA SER A 15 -0.15 15.92 -14.92
C SER A 15 1.07 16.62 -15.50
N LEU A 16 1.33 17.87 -15.10
CA LEU A 16 2.53 18.62 -15.50
C LEU A 16 3.80 18.02 -14.88
N ALA A 17 3.77 17.63 -13.61
CA ALA A 17 4.90 16.99 -12.96
C ALA A 17 5.26 15.64 -13.60
N TRP A 18 4.25 14.82 -13.93
CA TRP A 18 4.46 13.56 -14.63
C TRP A 18 4.92 13.74 -16.07
N ALA A 19 4.41 14.75 -16.79
CA ALA A 19 4.87 15.08 -18.14
C ALA A 19 6.33 15.55 -18.14
N ASP A 20 6.70 16.39 -17.18
CA ASP A 20 8.07 16.86 -16.99
C ASP A 20 9.02 15.68 -16.70
N TRP A 21 8.64 14.80 -15.79
CA TRP A 21 9.37 13.57 -15.47
C TRP A 21 9.56 12.68 -16.70
N ALA A 22 8.47 12.39 -17.43
CA ALA A 22 8.49 11.51 -18.60
C ALA A 22 9.36 12.09 -19.73
N TRP A 23 9.32 13.42 -19.91
CA TRP A 23 10.12 14.10 -20.92
C TRP A 23 11.60 14.04 -20.60
N HIS A 24 11.98 14.33 -19.36
CA HIS A 24 13.37 14.25 -18.93
C HIS A 24 13.91 12.81 -19.00
N LEU A 25 13.09 11.82 -18.63
CA LEU A 25 13.45 10.42 -18.79
C LEU A 25 13.67 10.07 -20.26
N ALA A 26 12.73 10.45 -21.15
CA ALA A 26 12.82 10.14 -22.58
C ALA A 26 14.08 10.72 -23.24
N LEU A 27 14.52 11.90 -22.81
CA LEU A 27 15.71 12.57 -23.32
C LEU A 27 17.03 12.16 -22.63
N SER A 28 16.99 11.27 -21.66
CA SER A 28 18.15 10.87 -20.84
C SER A 28 18.45 9.38 -20.98
N PRO A 29 19.05 8.90 -22.08
CA PRO A 29 19.30 7.47 -22.29
C PRO A 29 20.19 6.85 -21.20
N GLY A 30 21.16 7.60 -20.66
CA GLY A 30 21.97 7.15 -19.52
C GLY A 30 21.10 6.84 -18.29
N ARG A 31 20.19 7.74 -17.96
CA ARG A 31 19.26 7.54 -16.82
C ARG A 31 18.29 6.37 -17.06
N GLN A 32 17.81 6.19 -18.30
CA GLN A 32 17.02 5.02 -18.66
C GLN A 32 17.77 3.72 -18.38
N MET A 33 19.05 3.65 -18.76
CA MET A 33 19.90 2.48 -18.52
C MET A 33 20.15 2.23 -17.03
N GLU A 34 20.42 3.29 -16.26
CA GLU A 34 20.59 3.20 -14.80
C GLU A 34 19.33 2.65 -14.12
N LEU A 35 18.16 3.20 -14.47
CA LEU A 35 16.90 2.74 -13.92
C LEU A 35 16.52 1.32 -14.37
N ALA A 36 16.84 0.94 -15.61
CA ALA A 36 16.66 -0.41 -16.10
C ALA A 36 17.56 -1.42 -15.36
N ALA A 37 18.82 -1.04 -15.10
CA ALA A 37 19.75 -1.86 -14.31
C ALA A 37 19.26 -2.00 -12.86
N LEU A 38 18.83 -0.91 -12.24
CA LEU A 38 18.24 -0.92 -10.90
C LEU A 38 16.98 -1.80 -10.84
N ALA A 39 16.05 -1.65 -11.79
CA ALA A 39 14.84 -2.47 -11.86
C ALA A 39 15.17 -3.97 -12.00
N THR A 40 16.16 -4.29 -12.83
CA THR A 40 16.62 -5.67 -13.02
C THR A 40 17.23 -6.23 -11.74
N GLN A 41 18.08 -5.44 -11.06
CA GLN A 41 18.69 -5.84 -9.79
C GLN A 41 17.64 -6.08 -8.71
N LEU A 42 16.74 -5.13 -8.47
CA LEU A 42 15.69 -5.24 -7.46
C LEU A 42 14.67 -6.34 -7.80
N GLY A 43 14.37 -6.53 -9.08
CA GLY A 43 13.52 -7.62 -9.56
C GLY A 43 14.14 -8.98 -9.31
N HIS A 44 15.43 -9.14 -9.65
CA HIS A 44 16.16 -10.39 -9.39
C HIS A 44 16.24 -10.68 -7.88
N ASP A 45 16.50 -9.66 -7.07
CA ASP A 45 16.53 -9.79 -5.62
C ASP A 45 15.16 -10.23 -5.06
N SER A 46 14.07 -9.64 -5.54
CA SER A 46 12.71 -10.04 -5.18
C SER A 46 12.40 -11.49 -5.56
N LEU A 47 12.84 -11.94 -6.74
CA LEU A 47 12.67 -13.33 -7.18
C LEU A 47 13.51 -14.29 -6.35
N ARG A 48 14.73 -13.91 -5.99
CA ARG A 48 15.60 -14.72 -5.14
C ARG A 48 14.96 -14.95 -3.77
N VAL A 49 14.39 -13.92 -3.16
CA VAL A 49 13.69 -14.05 -1.87
C VAL A 49 12.39 -14.87 -2.04
N ALA A 50 11.67 -14.69 -3.13
CA ALA A 50 10.41 -15.41 -3.36
C ALA A 50 10.59 -16.92 -3.61
N PHE A 51 11.65 -17.31 -4.32
CA PHE A 51 11.87 -18.68 -4.81
C PHE A 51 13.19 -19.31 -4.34
N GLY A 52 14.05 -18.56 -3.67
CA GLY A 52 15.32 -19.04 -3.16
C GLY A 52 15.16 -19.99 -1.98
N ALA A 53 16.18 -20.84 -1.75
CA ALA A 53 16.24 -21.74 -0.60
C ALA A 53 16.48 -21.01 0.73
N GLU A 54 16.76 -19.71 0.69
CA GLU A 54 16.90 -18.83 1.85
C GLU A 54 15.53 -18.39 2.36
N HIS A 55 14.67 -19.36 2.69
CA HIS A 55 13.55 -19.15 3.58
C HIS A 55 14.03 -19.18 5.05
N GLU A 56 15.30 -18.87 5.27
CA GLU A 56 15.75 -18.59 6.62
C GLU A 56 14.93 -17.40 7.09
N ASP A 57 14.14 -17.65 8.13
CA ASP A 57 13.37 -16.64 8.83
C ASP A 57 14.31 -15.45 9.01
N GLU A 58 14.03 -14.35 8.32
CA GLU A 58 14.77 -13.11 8.51
C GLU A 58 14.81 -12.89 10.02
N PRO A 59 16.00 -12.78 10.63
CA PRO A 59 16.10 -12.80 12.08
C PRO A 59 15.05 -11.84 12.63
N ALA A 60 14.21 -12.32 13.54
CA ALA A 60 13.13 -11.59 14.19
C ALA A 60 13.66 -10.41 15.04
N GLY A 61 14.72 -9.75 14.59
CA GLY A 61 15.53 -8.82 15.35
C GLY A 61 15.53 -7.39 14.87
N GLU A 62 15.21 -7.12 13.61
CA GLU A 62 15.00 -5.74 13.17
C GLU A 62 13.52 -5.55 12.90
N ALA A 63 12.80 -5.06 13.91
CA ALA A 63 11.46 -4.56 13.74
C ALA A 63 11.48 -3.57 12.56
N ASP A 64 10.77 -3.90 11.48
CA ASP A 64 10.64 -2.99 10.35
C ASP A 64 10.19 -1.64 10.89
N ASP A 65 10.94 -0.57 10.60
CA ASP A 65 10.59 0.80 11.02
C ASP A 65 9.21 1.21 10.51
N ASP A 66 8.69 0.51 9.51
CA ASP A 66 7.37 0.75 8.96
C ASP A 66 6.27 0.05 9.79
N PRO A 67 5.36 0.84 10.38
CA PRO A 67 4.25 0.31 11.16
C PRO A 67 3.39 -0.73 10.45
N ARG A 68 3.34 -0.68 9.12
CA ARG A 68 2.54 -1.61 8.28
C ARG A 68 3.03 -3.06 8.37
N PHE A 69 4.32 -3.26 8.62
CA PHE A 69 4.98 -4.56 8.57
C PHE A 69 5.58 -5.03 9.90
N ARG A 70 5.26 -4.34 11.01
CA ARG A 70 5.80 -4.66 12.34
C ARG A 70 5.32 -6.00 12.91
N HIS A 71 4.19 -6.49 12.45
CA HIS A 71 3.64 -7.73 13.00
C HIS A 71 4.51 -8.93 12.59
N PRO A 72 4.85 -9.87 13.52
CA PRO A 72 5.72 -11.00 13.22
C PRO A 72 5.27 -11.88 12.06
N ALA A 73 3.98 -11.93 11.76
CA ALA A 73 3.44 -12.70 10.63
C ALA A 73 4.03 -12.26 9.27
N TRP A 74 4.55 -11.03 9.16
CA TRP A 74 5.22 -10.53 7.96
C TRP A 74 6.63 -11.11 7.75
N THR A 75 7.20 -11.81 8.73
CA THR A 75 8.49 -12.52 8.58
C THR A 75 8.32 -13.91 7.96
N GLN A 76 7.08 -14.44 7.93
CA GLN A 76 6.80 -15.77 7.41
C GLN A 76 6.58 -15.75 5.89
N TRP A 77 7.09 -16.76 5.20
CA TRP A 77 6.80 -16.96 3.79
C TRP A 77 5.30 -17.32 3.59
N PRO A 78 4.58 -16.80 2.56
CA PRO A 78 5.04 -15.95 1.46
C PRO A 78 5.01 -14.44 1.77
N PHE A 79 4.61 -14.02 2.96
CA PHE A 79 4.42 -12.61 3.32
C PHE A 79 5.73 -11.84 3.42
N SER A 80 6.80 -12.49 3.87
CA SER A 80 8.15 -11.92 3.84
C SER A 80 8.59 -11.55 2.42
N ALA A 81 8.33 -12.41 1.44
CA ALA A 81 8.61 -12.13 0.04
C ALA A 81 7.77 -10.98 -0.53
N LEU A 82 6.48 -10.89 -0.15
CA LEU A 82 5.62 -9.78 -0.54
C LEU A 82 6.10 -8.45 0.06
N ARG A 83 6.46 -8.44 1.35
CA ARG A 83 7.06 -7.29 2.02
C ARG A 83 8.35 -6.85 1.32
N HIS A 84 9.25 -7.80 1.06
CA HIS A 84 10.53 -7.53 0.40
C HIS A 84 10.33 -6.94 -1.01
N SER A 85 9.47 -7.55 -1.82
CA SER A 85 9.15 -7.05 -3.16
C SER A 85 8.53 -5.65 -3.12
N PHE A 86 7.69 -5.37 -2.15
CA PHE A 86 7.11 -4.04 -1.96
C PHE A 86 8.19 -3.00 -1.59
N ARG A 87 9.12 -3.34 -0.69
CA ARG A 87 10.27 -2.49 -0.33
C ARG A 87 11.16 -2.19 -1.53
N ASN A 88 11.39 -3.16 -2.39
CA ASN A 88 12.14 -2.97 -3.62
C ASN A 88 11.42 -2.01 -4.57
N GLN A 89 10.10 -2.06 -4.67
CA GLN A 89 9.32 -1.07 -5.43
C GLN A 89 9.42 0.33 -4.83
N GLU A 90 9.35 0.47 -3.51
CA GLU A 90 9.57 1.76 -2.84
C GLU A 90 10.98 2.32 -3.11
N ALA A 91 12.00 1.46 -3.06
CA ALA A 91 13.38 1.84 -3.37
C ALA A 91 13.53 2.29 -4.83
N PHE A 92 12.96 1.55 -5.77
CA PHE A 92 12.96 1.93 -7.19
C PHE A 92 12.33 3.30 -7.41
N TRP A 93 11.13 3.54 -6.91
CA TRP A 93 10.42 4.81 -7.12
C TRP A 93 11.06 5.99 -6.40
N ARG A 94 11.75 5.75 -5.29
CA ARG A 94 12.56 6.79 -4.62
C ARG A 94 13.64 7.33 -5.54
N GLU A 95 14.30 6.43 -6.28
CA GLU A 95 15.31 6.82 -7.26
C GLU A 95 14.67 7.35 -8.56
N ALA A 96 13.65 6.70 -9.07
CA ALA A 96 13.03 7.01 -10.33
C ALA A 96 12.29 8.36 -10.33
N ALA A 97 11.78 8.81 -9.20
CA ALA A 97 11.06 10.07 -9.10
C ALA A 97 11.96 11.32 -9.31
N HIS A 98 13.26 11.16 -9.20
CA HIS A 98 14.21 12.25 -9.33
C HIS A 98 14.96 12.14 -10.66
N MET A 99 14.60 13.00 -11.62
CA MET A 99 15.26 13.08 -12.92
C MET A 99 16.20 14.30 -12.99
N PRO A 100 17.42 14.14 -13.51
CA PRO A 100 18.27 15.29 -13.80
C PRO A 100 17.57 16.29 -14.75
N GLY A 101 17.60 17.55 -14.40
CA GLY A 101 16.96 18.62 -15.19
C GLY A 101 15.53 18.97 -14.77
N MET A 102 14.84 18.15 -14.01
CA MET A 102 13.55 18.50 -13.44
C MET A 102 13.66 19.64 -12.42
N THR A 103 12.61 20.44 -12.31
CA THR A 103 12.50 21.38 -11.19
C THR A 103 12.35 20.62 -9.86
N ALA A 104 12.87 21.18 -8.77
CA ALA A 104 12.75 20.59 -7.44
C ALA A 104 11.27 20.38 -7.04
N HIS A 105 10.39 21.30 -7.48
CA HIS A 105 8.95 21.21 -7.22
C HIS A 105 8.32 19.99 -7.90
N HIS A 106 8.52 19.80 -9.20
CA HIS A 106 7.99 18.63 -9.92
C HIS A 106 8.59 17.33 -9.42
N ALA A 107 9.87 17.29 -9.07
CA ALA A 107 10.49 16.10 -8.47
C ALA A 107 9.83 15.72 -7.14
N GLN A 108 9.52 16.70 -6.28
CA GLN A 108 8.80 16.47 -5.02
C GLN A 108 7.36 16.01 -5.24
N GLU A 109 6.64 16.61 -6.19
CA GLU A 109 5.29 16.18 -6.54
C GLU A 109 5.29 14.74 -7.07
N THR A 110 6.18 14.42 -8.00
CA THR A 110 6.32 13.06 -8.56
C THR A 110 6.64 12.05 -7.46
N ALA A 111 7.62 12.34 -6.58
CA ALA A 111 7.99 11.49 -5.46
C ALA A 111 6.84 11.32 -4.45
N PHE A 112 6.09 12.37 -4.18
CA PHE A 112 4.93 12.32 -3.30
C PHE A 112 3.84 11.39 -3.87
N PHE A 113 3.51 11.57 -5.16
CA PHE A 113 2.51 10.73 -5.81
C PHE A 113 2.93 9.27 -5.94
N ALA A 114 4.18 9.01 -6.31
CA ALA A 114 4.70 7.65 -6.33
C ALA A 114 4.50 6.95 -4.97
N ARG A 115 4.82 7.64 -3.86
CA ARG A 115 4.58 7.13 -2.51
C ARG A 115 3.10 6.92 -2.19
N GLN A 116 2.20 7.82 -2.63
CA GLN A 116 0.77 7.66 -2.41
C GLN A 116 0.22 6.43 -3.15
N TRP A 117 0.61 6.23 -4.42
CA TRP A 117 0.21 5.06 -5.19
C TRP A 117 0.75 3.77 -4.59
N LEU A 118 2.01 3.72 -4.22
CA LEU A 118 2.59 2.58 -3.53
C LEU A 118 1.88 2.31 -2.20
N GLY A 119 1.55 3.36 -1.45
CA GLY A 119 0.77 3.24 -0.22
C GLY A 119 -0.59 2.59 -0.42
N LEU A 120 -1.27 2.84 -1.55
CA LEU A 120 -2.52 2.18 -1.90
C LEU A 120 -2.32 0.71 -2.30
N LEU A 121 -1.20 0.40 -2.96
CA LEU A 121 -0.85 -0.93 -3.47
C LEU A 121 -0.09 -1.78 -2.45
N THR A 122 0.09 -1.29 -1.22
CA THR A 122 0.81 -2.07 -0.19
C THR A 122 0.10 -3.40 0.08
N PRO A 123 0.84 -4.52 0.20
CA PRO A 123 0.26 -5.82 0.55
C PRO A 123 -0.53 -5.80 1.87
N ALA A 124 -0.20 -4.89 2.77
CA ALA A 124 -0.91 -4.71 4.04
C ALA A 124 -2.36 -4.21 3.88
N ASN A 125 -2.71 -3.60 2.73
CA ASN A 125 -4.06 -3.09 2.48
C ASN A 125 -5.00 -4.11 1.83
N ALA A 126 -4.47 -5.20 1.29
CA ALA A 126 -5.28 -6.19 0.59
C ALA A 126 -5.49 -7.42 1.46
N LEU A 127 -6.76 -7.83 1.62
CA LEU A 127 -7.16 -8.95 2.48
C LEU A 127 -6.37 -10.24 2.19
N PRO A 128 -6.19 -10.69 0.93
CA PRO A 128 -5.50 -11.95 0.66
C PRO A 128 -3.98 -11.90 0.86
N THR A 129 -3.40 -10.71 1.02
CA THR A 129 -1.95 -10.53 1.16
C THR A 129 -1.55 -10.01 2.54
N ASN A 130 -2.52 -9.71 3.42
CA ASN A 130 -2.24 -9.27 4.78
C ASN A 130 -2.29 -10.45 5.75
N PRO A 131 -1.14 -10.93 6.27
CA PRO A 131 -1.11 -12.10 7.15
C PRO A 131 -1.83 -11.89 8.48
N VAL A 132 -1.88 -10.67 8.99
CA VAL A 132 -2.59 -10.36 10.24
C VAL A 132 -4.08 -10.55 10.06
N VAL A 133 -4.64 -10.01 8.97
CA VAL A 133 -6.07 -10.17 8.64
C VAL A 133 -6.41 -11.64 8.36
N LEU A 134 -5.51 -12.36 7.67
CA LEU A 134 -5.73 -13.79 7.40
C LEU A 134 -5.72 -14.63 8.68
N GLN A 135 -4.85 -14.31 9.65
CA GLN A 135 -4.86 -14.96 10.97
C GLN A 135 -6.15 -14.65 11.72
N ASP A 136 -6.58 -13.39 11.78
CA ASP A 136 -7.82 -12.99 12.44
C ASP A 136 -9.06 -13.68 11.80
N VAL A 137 -9.06 -13.82 10.47
CA VAL A 137 -10.10 -14.56 9.75
C VAL A 137 -10.11 -16.03 10.13
N ALA A 138 -8.93 -16.66 10.20
CA ALA A 138 -8.80 -18.06 10.58
C ALA A 138 -9.24 -18.27 12.04
N ASP A 139 -8.78 -17.42 12.97
CA ASP A 139 -9.08 -17.52 14.40
C ASP A 139 -10.57 -17.28 14.71
N SER A 140 -11.20 -16.37 13.97
CA SER A 140 -12.63 -16.07 14.11
C SER A 140 -13.56 -16.99 13.31
N GLY A 141 -13.02 -17.95 12.53
CA GLY A 141 -13.79 -18.74 11.58
C GLY A 141 -14.52 -17.91 10.54
N GLY A 142 -14.00 -16.73 10.21
CA GLY A 142 -14.58 -15.79 9.24
C GLY A 142 -15.69 -14.88 9.80
N ALA A 143 -15.97 -14.92 11.10
CA ALA A 143 -17.05 -14.13 11.70
C ALA A 143 -16.91 -12.63 11.45
N HIS A 144 -15.69 -12.10 11.49
CA HIS A 144 -15.41 -10.68 11.21
C HIS A 144 -15.72 -10.30 9.76
N LEU A 145 -15.44 -11.19 8.78
CA LEU A 145 -15.79 -10.96 7.38
C LEU A 145 -17.30 -10.94 7.16
N MET A 146 -17.99 -11.88 7.79
CA MET A 146 -19.48 -11.94 7.74
C MET A 146 -20.09 -10.68 8.35
N GLN A 147 -19.56 -10.21 9.47
CA GLN A 147 -20.03 -8.97 10.08
C GLN A 147 -19.73 -7.75 9.21
N GLY A 148 -18.53 -7.68 8.63
CA GLY A 148 -18.16 -6.62 7.69
C GLY A 148 -19.03 -6.60 6.43
N ALA A 149 -19.32 -7.77 5.85
CA ALA A 149 -20.22 -7.90 4.71
C ALA A 149 -21.64 -7.45 5.04
N LYS A 150 -22.12 -7.81 6.23
CA LYS A 150 -23.44 -7.40 6.74
C LYS A 150 -23.52 -5.88 6.93
N ASN A 151 -22.53 -5.28 7.54
CA ASN A 151 -22.46 -3.83 7.73
C ASN A 151 -22.44 -3.11 6.38
N TRP A 152 -21.58 -3.57 5.46
CA TRP A 152 -21.52 -3.03 4.11
C TRP A 152 -22.87 -3.11 3.37
N TRP A 153 -23.59 -4.23 3.53
CA TRP A 153 -24.91 -4.40 2.94
C TRP A 153 -25.91 -3.37 3.46
N TYR A 154 -25.96 -3.14 4.77
CA TYR A 154 -26.84 -2.14 5.36
C TYR A 154 -26.49 -0.73 4.89
N ASP A 155 -25.19 -0.40 4.83
CA ASP A 155 -24.74 0.89 4.34
C ASP A 155 -25.09 1.10 2.86
N ALA A 156 -24.88 0.08 2.03
CA ALA A 156 -25.13 0.15 0.59
C ALA A 156 -26.62 0.22 0.25
N THR A 157 -27.47 -0.42 1.06
CA THR A 157 -28.94 -0.44 0.84
C THR A 157 -29.68 0.67 1.57
N GLY A 158 -28.99 1.41 2.46
CA GLY A 158 -29.64 2.41 3.33
C GLY A 158 -30.61 1.80 4.35
N MET A 159 -30.59 0.46 4.50
CA MET A 159 -31.39 -0.21 5.53
C MET A 159 -30.69 -0.08 6.89
N PRO A 160 -31.43 0.34 7.93
CA PRO A 160 -30.83 0.45 9.25
C PRO A 160 -30.52 -0.96 9.82
N ASP A 161 -29.34 -1.13 10.40
CA ASP A 161 -28.97 -2.38 11.09
C ASP A 161 -29.94 -2.63 12.27
N PRO A 162 -30.61 -3.78 12.33
CA PRO A 162 -31.51 -4.12 13.45
C PRO A 162 -30.82 -4.08 14.82
N ALA A 163 -29.52 -4.38 14.90
CA ALA A 163 -28.76 -4.29 16.14
C ALA A 163 -28.59 -2.85 16.62
N VAL A 164 -28.29 -1.93 15.71
CA VAL A 164 -28.17 -0.48 16.00
C VAL A 164 -29.53 0.08 16.39
N GLN A 165 -30.64 -0.35 15.74
CA GLN A 165 -31.99 0.05 16.11
C GLN A 165 -32.37 -0.45 17.52
N ALA A 166 -32.04 -1.70 17.85
CA ALA A 166 -32.33 -2.25 19.17
C ALA A 166 -31.55 -1.52 20.28
N GLU A 167 -30.32 -1.13 20.00
CA GLU A 167 -29.49 -0.35 20.93
C GLU A 167 -30.04 1.07 21.09
N ALA A 168 -30.38 1.74 20.01
CA ALA A 168 -31.01 3.07 20.04
C ALA A 168 -32.33 3.07 20.81
N ALA A 169 -33.15 1.99 20.66
CA ALA A 169 -34.39 1.84 21.41
C ALA A 169 -34.15 1.68 22.92
N ARG A 170 -33.09 0.95 23.32
CA ARG A 170 -32.68 0.82 24.75
C ARG A 170 -32.23 2.17 25.33
N PHE A 171 -31.46 2.97 24.58
CA PHE A 171 -31.06 4.30 25.01
C PHE A 171 -32.26 5.26 25.12
N ALA A 172 -33.25 5.13 24.25
CA ALA A 172 -34.48 5.94 24.33
C ALA A 172 -35.32 5.57 25.56
N ALA A 173 -35.46 4.27 25.85
CA ALA A 173 -36.22 3.77 27.00
C ALA A 173 -35.57 4.05 28.38
N GLY A 174 -34.28 4.34 28.44
CA GLY A 174 -33.56 4.64 29.69
C GLY A 174 -33.50 6.13 30.01
N ARG A 175 -34.25 6.98 29.32
CA ARG A 175 -34.31 8.43 29.54
C ARG A 175 -35.58 8.92 30.22
N ASP A 176 -36.45 8.05 30.66
CA ASP A 176 -37.67 8.37 31.41
C ASP A 176 -37.47 8.24 32.94
#